data_3b1b4b00bba2db017ebf5e809e194ea1
#
_entry.id   3b1b4b00bba2db017ebf5e809e194ea1
#
_cell.length_a   1.000
_cell.length_b   1.000
_cell.length_c   1.000
_cell.angle_alpha   90.00
_cell.angle_beta   90.00
_cell.angle_gamma   90.00
#
_symmetry.space_group_name_H-M   'P 1'
#
loop_
_entity.id
_entity.type
_entity.pdbx_description
1 polymer ?
#
loop_
_entity_poly.entity_id
_entity_poly.type
_entity_poly.pdbx_seq_one_letter_code
_entity_poly.pdbx_strand_id
1 'polypeptide(L)'
;MRISTVQAFNNGISGLQNNYGSVTRTQEEISTGKKILTPADDPVASVKLLQISQEEALNGQYNTGMTAAKNSLNTEESMLTSVETVLTRIREIAVQAGNGALDPTDRASLAKEVGQREDELMNLMNSKDASGKYLFSGSMGDTQPYVRNADGTYSYNGDEGQRSVQIASSTFVPINDSGKDAFENNFNANRVATTPVPGNTGTGRISLGLVDDKKAYDATFPASNPPVATDGVGIHFLDDKKYVIYDLSKAPTAAEWAAYDPTKPLQAQLPGGLVADSLDSNTTSSHFINYGGVKVQVDGAPAKGDEFKITRNTANEKRSLLNVVSDLRKALESGDGSTEGVYRMRDSAAVALSNLDTAYTQVDGIRGKVGARLNTIDSTSDFIADVSLVNKAVQSDLQDLDYAEALSRYALQNTVLQATQQSFVKVSQLSLFNYLG
;
A
#
# COMPACT_ATOMS: atom_id res chain seq x y z
N MET A 1 -77.64 -13.34 44.03
CA MET A 1 -76.40 -12.92 44.79
C MET A 1 -76.53 -11.40 45.00
N ARG A 2 -76.70 -10.93 46.30
CA ARG A 2 -76.58 -9.50 46.61
C ARG A 2 -75.12 -9.06 46.56
N ILE A 3 -74.70 -8.35 45.56
CA ILE A 3 -73.38 -7.70 45.54
C ILE A 3 -73.40 -6.65 46.66
N SER A 4 -72.53 -6.67 47.62
CA SER A 4 -72.37 -5.66 48.65
C SER A 4 -72.17 -4.27 47.97
N THR A 5 -72.86 -3.24 48.44
CA THR A 5 -72.73 -1.89 47.92
C THR A 5 -71.30 -1.37 47.90
N VAL A 6 -70.48 -1.80 48.90
CA VAL A 6 -69.06 -1.53 48.96
C VAL A 6 -68.30 -2.22 47.83
N GLN A 7 -68.69 -3.47 47.47
CA GLN A 7 -68.07 -4.18 46.37
C GLN A 7 -68.34 -3.59 45.01
N ALA A 8 -69.59 -3.12 44.80
CA ALA A 8 -70.02 -2.40 43.61
C ALA A 8 -69.29 -1.06 43.44
N PHE A 9 -69.07 -0.32 44.55
CA PHE A 9 -68.25 0.89 44.57
C PHE A 9 -66.77 0.64 44.25
N ASN A 10 -66.17 -0.35 44.89
CA ASN A 10 -64.79 -0.71 44.65
C ASN A 10 -64.56 -1.17 43.19
N ASN A 11 -65.51 -1.93 42.64
CA ASN A 11 -65.47 -2.34 41.24
C ASN A 11 -65.58 -1.13 40.28
N GLY A 12 -66.38 -0.13 40.64
CA GLY A 12 -66.53 1.13 39.91
C GLY A 12 -65.19 1.95 39.89
N ILE A 13 -64.54 2.07 41.08
CA ILE A 13 -63.24 2.74 41.16
C ILE A 13 -62.20 2.01 40.35
N SER A 14 -62.11 0.68 40.48
CA SER A 14 -61.11 -0.13 39.71
C SER A 14 -61.38 0.02 38.19
N GLY A 15 -62.62 0.02 37.73
CA GLY A 15 -62.96 0.25 36.34
C GLY A 15 -62.55 1.64 35.85
N LEU A 16 -62.78 2.67 36.70
CA LEU A 16 -62.41 4.05 36.38
C LEU A 16 -60.85 4.22 36.30
N GLN A 17 -60.14 3.61 37.23
CA GLN A 17 -58.68 3.62 37.25
C GLN A 17 -58.10 2.91 36.01
N ASN A 18 -58.66 1.74 35.66
CA ASN A 18 -58.21 1.00 34.47
C ASN A 18 -58.50 1.79 33.17
N ASN A 19 -59.63 2.43 33.04
CA ASN A 19 -59.97 3.25 31.87
C ASN A 19 -59.06 4.48 31.79
N TYR A 20 -58.79 5.14 32.91
CA TYR A 20 -57.85 6.26 32.96
C TYR A 20 -56.43 5.81 32.57
N GLY A 21 -55.96 4.69 33.09
CA GLY A 21 -54.67 4.11 32.72
C GLY A 21 -54.57 3.82 31.22
N SER A 22 -55.65 3.27 30.62
CA SER A 22 -55.71 2.97 29.18
C SER A 22 -55.64 4.24 28.34
N VAL A 23 -56.36 5.31 28.73
CA VAL A 23 -56.33 6.62 28.03
C VAL A 23 -54.92 7.22 28.11
N THR A 24 -54.33 7.26 29.30
CA THR A 24 -52.98 7.80 29.51
C THR A 24 -51.95 7.05 28.68
N ARG A 25 -52.02 5.71 28.66
CA ARG A 25 -51.10 4.89 27.87
C ARG A 25 -51.24 5.18 26.37
N THR A 26 -52.43 5.22 25.82
CA THR A 26 -52.65 5.55 24.40
C THR A 26 -52.15 6.97 24.08
N GLN A 27 -52.26 7.91 25.00
CA GLN A 27 -51.72 9.25 24.89
C GLN A 27 -50.18 9.25 24.85
N GLU A 28 -49.55 8.44 25.66
CA GLU A 28 -48.06 8.24 25.62
C GLU A 28 -47.62 7.62 24.32
N GLU A 29 -48.34 6.59 23.81
CA GLU A 29 -48.09 5.99 22.48
C GLU A 29 -48.17 7.04 21.37
N ILE A 30 -49.22 7.87 21.36
CA ILE A 30 -49.39 8.95 20.39
C ILE A 30 -48.31 10.02 20.51
N SER A 31 -47.92 10.38 21.75
CA SER A 31 -46.88 11.38 22.01
C SER A 31 -45.50 10.93 21.59
N THR A 32 -45.18 9.65 21.75
CA THR A 32 -43.88 9.06 21.41
C THR A 32 -43.77 8.55 19.97
N GLY A 33 -44.94 8.33 19.33
CA GLY A 33 -45.02 7.69 18.01
C GLY A 33 -44.68 6.19 18.02
N LYS A 34 -44.65 5.58 19.22
CA LYS A 34 -44.23 4.18 19.39
C LYS A 34 -45.35 3.35 20.01
N LYS A 35 -45.61 2.15 19.46
CA LYS A 35 -46.55 1.19 20.02
C LYS A 35 -46.01 0.38 21.19
N ILE A 36 -44.65 0.25 21.27
CA ILE A 36 -43.95 -0.44 22.36
C ILE A 36 -43.21 0.62 23.18
N LEU A 37 -43.68 0.88 24.39
CA LEU A 37 -43.09 1.84 25.31
C LEU A 37 -42.17 1.15 26.33
N THR A 38 -42.55 -0.04 26.76
CA THR A 38 -41.81 -0.82 27.75
C THR A 38 -41.62 -2.26 27.26
N PRO A 39 -40.55 -2.96 27.74
CA PRO A 39 -40.35 -4.38 27.42
C PRO A 39 -41.51 -5.30 27.83
N ALA A 40 -42.37 -4.86 28.75
CA ALA A 40 -43.53 -5.60 29.19
C ALA A 40 -44.67 -5.60 28.15
N ASP A 41 -44.66 -4.66 27.22
CA ASP A 41 -45.72 -4.52 26.21
C ASP A 41 -45.64 -5.62 25.14
N ASP A 42 -44.42 -5.87 24.64
CA ASP A 42 -44.09 -6.97 23.76
C ASP A 42 -42.65 -7.41 24.03
N PRO A 43 -42.40 -8.43 24.86
CA PRO A 43 -41.08 -8.90 25.20
C PRO A 43 -40.29 -9.43 23.99
N VAL A 44 -41.00 -10.04 23.01
CA VAL A 44 -40.34 -10.63 21.83
C VAL A 44 -39.86 -9.53 20.89
N ALA A 45 -40.73 -8.57 20.58
CA ALA A 45 -40.36 -7.43 19.76
C ALA A 45 -39.28 -6.57 20.44
N SER A 46 -39.35 -6.36 21.75
CA SER A 46 -38.36 -5.60 22.52
C SER A 46 -36.97 -6.22 22.45
N VAL A 47 -36.83 -7.56 22.55
CA VAL A 47 -35.54 -8.25 22.38
C VAL A 47 -35.02 -8.06 20.95
N LYS A 48 -35.87 -8.18 19.94
CA LYS A 48 -35.49 -7.98 18.55
C LYS A 48 -35.06 -6.53 18.27
N LEU A 49 -35.75 -5.54 18.81
CA LEU A 49 -35.39 -4.13 18.73
C LEU A 49 -34.03 -3.86 19.38
N LEU A 50 -33.75 -4.49 20.53
CA LEU A 50 -32.44 -4.37 21.18
C LEU A 50 -31.33 -4.95 20.32
N GLN A 51 -31.53 -6.13 19.69
CA GLN A 51 -30.57 -6.73 18.77
C GLN A 51 -30.28 -5.83 17.57
N ILE A 52 -31.32 -5.28 16.93
CA ILE A 52 -31.18 -4.34 15.80
C ILE A 52 -30.43 -3.09 16.25
N SER A 53 -30.75 -2.55 17.43
CA SER A 53 -30.06 -1.36 17.95
C SER A 53 -28.57 -1.63 18.22
N GLN A 54 -28.20 -2.80 18.70
CA GLN A 54 -26.79 -3.20 18.88
C GLN A 54 -26.10 -3.34 17.53
N GLU A 55 -26.75 -3.94 16.53
CA GLU A 55 -26.19 -4.07 15.17
C GLU A 55 -25.99 -2.69 14.52
N GLU A 56 -26.95 -1.78 14.63
CA GLU A 56 -26.83 -0.40 14.13
C GLU A 56 -25.69 0.36 14.81
N ALA A 57 -25.49 0.16 16.12
CA ALA A 57 -24.38 0.77 16.84
C ALA A 57 -23.01 0.26 16.33
N LEU A 58 -22.90 -1.06 16.05
CA LEU A 58 -21.70 -1.66 15.44
C LEU A 58 -21.49 -1.16 14.01
N ASN A 59 -22.54 -1.09 13.20
CA ASN A 59 -22.49 -0.52 11.84
C ASN A 59 -22.03 0.93 11.85
N GLY A 60 -22.46 1.72 12.84
CA GLY A 60 -21.97 3.08 13.08
C GLY A 60 -20.47 3.15 13.38
N GLN A 61 -19.95 2.21 14.18
CA GLN A 61 -18.50 2.09 14.43
C GLN A 61 -17.72 1.71 13.17
N TYR A 62 -18.23 0.75 12.39
CA TYR A 62 -17.62 0.36 11.11
C TYR A 62 -17.58 1.52 10.12
N ASN A 63 -18.65 2.29 9.99
CA ASN A 63 -18.69 3.48 9.14
C ASN A 63 -17.67 4.54 9.56
N THR A 64 -17.50 4.75 10.87
CA THR A 64 -16.44 5.65 11.38
C THR A 64 -15.06 5.12 11.06
N GLY A 65 -14.82 3.81 11.23
CA GLY A 65 -13.59 3.14 10.86
C GLY A 65 -13.29 3.24 9.36
N MET A 66 -14.28 2.98 8.50
CA MET A 66 -14.16 3.09 7.05
C MET A 66 -13.82 4.52 6.61
N THR A 67 -14.44 5.52 7.23
CA THR A 67 -14.14 6.93 6.93
C THR A 67 -12.69 7.28 7.28
N ALA A 68 -12.22 6.84 8.45
CA ALA A 68 -10.84 7.04 8.88
C ALA A 68 -9.85 6.31 7.95
N ALA A 69 -10.15 5.06 7.58
CA ALA A 69 -9.35 4.25 6.66
C ALA A 69 -9.27 4.92 5.27
N LYS A 70 -10.39 5.38 4.73
CA LYS A 70 -10.47 6.07 3.44
C LYS A 70 -9.65 7.35 3.42
N ASN A 71 -9.69 8.14 4.48
CA ASN A 71 -8.89 9.35 4.61
C ASN A 71 -7.39 9.05 4.65
N SER A 72 -6.96 8.01 5.38
CA SER A 72 -5.57 7.60 5.45
C SER A 72 -5.06 7.12 4.09
N LEU A 73 -5.81 6.23 3.43
CA LEU A 73 -5.46 5.68 2.12
C LEU A 73 -5.45 6.75 1.01
N ASN A 74 -6.39 7.69 1.01
CA ASN A 74 -6.38 8.82 0.07
C ASN A 74 -5.18 9.74 0.28
N THR A 75 -4.76 9.94 1.54
CA THR A 75 -3.54 10.71 1.85
C THR A 75 -2.32 9.96 1.32
N GLU A 76 -2.24 8.65 1.55
CA GLU A 76 -1.16 7.80 1.05
C GLU A 76 -1.09 7.83 -0.48
N GLU A 77 -2.21 7.66 -1.18
CA GLU A 77 -2.31 7.75 -2.65
C GLU A 77 -1.82 9.09 -3.18
N SER A 78 -2.20 10.20 -2.52
CA SER A 78 -1.72 11.54 -2.88
C SER A 78 -0.21 11.69 -2.72
N MET A 79 0.37 11.13 -1.63
CA MET A 79 1.82 11.16 -1.40
C MET A 79 2.55 10.29 -2.42
N LEU A 80 2.06 9.09 -2.73
CA LEU A 80 2.64 8.20 -3.75
C LEU A 80 2.60 8.83 -5.15
N THR A 81 1.51 9.51 -5.51
CA THR A 81 1.40 10.27 -6.76
C THR A 81 2.44 11.42 -6.82
N SER A 82 2.66 12.10 -5.69
CA SER A 82 3.69 13.13 -5.60
C SER A 82 5.09 12.54 -5.74
N VAL A 83 5.35 11.39 -5.13
CA VAL A 83 6.60 10.63 -5.28
C VAL A 83 6.86 10.30 -6.76
N GLU A 84 5.87 9.77 -7.49
CA GLU A 84 6.01 9.46 -8.92
C GLU A 84 6.33 10.73 -9.76
N THR A 85 5.74 11.87 -9.42
CA THR A 85 6.03 13.14 -10.09
C THR A 85 7.50 13.54 -9.89
N VAL A 86 8.01 13.42 -8.67
CA VAL A 86 9.42 13.69 -8.36
C VAL A 86 10.33 12.68 -9.08
N LEU A 87 9.99 11.38 -9.09
CA LEU A 87 10.75 10.35 -9.80
C LEU A 87 10.81 10.62 -11.31
N THR A 88 9.71 11.04 -11.91
CA THR A 88 9.68 11.42 -13.33
C THR A 88 10.68 12.56 -13.62
N ARG A 89 10.73 13.57 -12.76
CA ARG A 89 11.68 14.67 -12.93
C ARG A 89 13.13 14.22 -12.74
N ILE A 90 13.41 13.39 -11.73
CA ILE A 90 14.76 12.83 -11.52
C ILE A 90 15.18 11.97 -12.72
N ARG A 91 14.24 11.20 -13.29
CA ARG A 91 14.47 10.41 -14.50
C ARG A 91 14.86 11.27 -15.70
N GLU A 92 14.19 12.40 -15.92
CA GLU A 92 14.55 13.36 -16.96
C GLU A 92 15.98 13.89 -16.77
N ILE A 93 16.34 14.24 -15.52
CA ILE A 93 17.70 14.68 -15.18
C ILE A 93 18.71 13.55 -15.44
N ALA A 94 18.40 12.31 -15.09
CA ALA A 94 19.27 11.15 -15.34
C ALA A 94 19.49 10.92 -16.84
N VAL A 95 18.45 11.11 -17.68
CA VAL A 95 18.59 11.06 -19.16
C VAL A 95 19.54 12.17 -19.64
N GLN A 96 19.39 13.38 -19.13
CA GLN A 96 20.28 14.49 -19.47
C GLN A 96 21.73 14.19 -19.01
N ALA A 97 21.90 13.65 -17.80
CA ALA A 97 23.20 13.28 -17.24
C ALA A 97 23.90 12.18 -18.06
N GLY A 98 23.16 11.28 -18.68
CA GLY A 98 23.68 10.26 -19.58
C GLY A 98 24.26 10.81 -20.90
N ASN A 99 23.99 12.07 -21.22
CA ASN A 99 24.58 12.74 -22.39
C ASN A 99 26.02 13.17 -22.08
N GLY A 100 27.00 12.53 -22.72
CA GLY A 100 28.42 12.79 -22.52
C GLY A 100 28.93 14.18 -22.89
N ALA A 101 28.06 15.07 -23.44
CA ALA A 101 28.41 16.43 -23.87
C ALA A 101 28.21 17.51 -22.78
N LEU A 102 27.82 17.12 -21.54
CA LEU A 102 27.61 18.06 -20.44
C LEU A 102 28.93 18.65 -19.93
N ASP A 103 29.00 19.96 -19.83
CA ASP A 103 30.12 20.65 -19.18
C ASP A 103 30.06 20.55 -17.64
N PRO A 104 31.15 20.89 -16.91
CA PRO A 104 31.17 20.85 -15.46
C PRO A 104 30.13 21.75 -14.79
N THR A 105 29.77 22.88 -15.40
CA THR A 105 28.78 23.84 -14.85
C THR A 105 27.37 23.28 -14.96
N ASP A 106 27.04 22.67 -16.09
CA ASP A 106 25.76 22.01 -16.32
C ASP A 106 25.59 20.84 -15.36
N ARG A 107 26.62 20.01 -15.19
CA ARG A 107 26.59 18.90 -14.22
C ARG A 107 26.36 19.38 -12.79
N ALA A 108 27.07 20.46 -12.38
CA ALA A 108 26.86 21.04 -11.05
C ALA A 108 25.44 21.62 -10.86
N SER A 109 24.85 22.14 -11.91
CA SER A 109 23.48 22.64 -11.90
C SER A 109 22.46 21.51 -11.76
N LEU A 110 22.64 20.43 -12.53
CA LEU A 110 21.82 19.20 -12.42
C LEU A 110 21.98 18.54 -11.04
N ALA A 111 23.21 18.50 -10.50
CA ALA A 111 23.44 17.96 -9.15
C ALA A 111 22.67 18.71 -8.07
N LYS A 112 22.60 20.04 -8.16
CA LYS A 112 21.81 20.87 -7.25
C LYS A 112 20.32 20.59 -7.39
N GLU A 113 19.83 20.45 -8.62
CA GLU A 113 18.43 20.13 -8.85
C GLU A 113 18.10 18.74 -8.29
N VAL A 114 18.93 17.72 -8.53
CA VAL A 114 18.74 16.39 -7.94
C VAL A 114 18.74 16.46 -6.41
N GLY A 115 19.64 17.27 -5.80
CA GLY A 115 19.65 17.46 -4.35
C GLY A 115 18.33 18.05 -3.80
N GLN A 116 17.73 19.01 -4.52
CA GLN A 116 16.41 19.55 -4.14
C GLN A 116 15.30 18.49 -4.26
N ARG A 117 15.33 17.66 -5.31
CA ARG A 117 14.38 16.57 -5.50
C ARG A 117 14.57 15.44 -4.48
N GLU A 118 15.82 15.19 -4.07
CA GLU A 118 16.17 14.25 -3.00
C GLU A 118 15.56 14.67 -1.66
N ASP A 119 15.68 15.98 -1.31
CA ASP A 119 15.08 16.53 -0.09
C ASP A 119 13.55 16.53 -0.15
N GLU A 120 12.95 16.85 -1.30
CA GLU A 120 11.50 16.75 -1.54
C GLU A 120 10.99 15.31 -1.36
N LEU A 121 11.69 14.35 -1.96
CA LEU A 121 11.36 12.93 -1.86
C LEU A 121 11.44 12.45 -0.42
N MET A 122 12.49 12.81 0.32
CA MET A 122 12.63 12.49 1.74
C MET A 122 11.47 13.05 2.58
N ASN A 123 11.02 14.29 2.29
CA ASN A 123 9.90 14.90 2.98
C ASN A 123 8.58 14.17 2.68
N LEU A 124 8.33 13.78 1.43
CA LEU A 124 7.17 12.97 1.05
C LEU A 124 7.17 11.61 1.74
N MET A 125 8.31 10.94 1.80
CA MET A 125 8.48 9.63 2.44
C MET A 125 8.40 9.71 3.98
N ASN A 126 8.58 10.91 4.56
CA ASN A 126 8.38 11.22 5.98
C ASN A 126 7.05 11.93 6.27
N SER A 127 6.08 11.86 5.35
CA SER A 127 4.79 12.50 5.55
C SER A 127 3.95 11.80 6.64
N LYS A 128 3.04 12.58 7.23
CA LYS A 128 2.14 12.13 8.30
C LYS A 128 0.69 12.16 7.84
N ASP A 129 -0.11 11.27 8.41
CA ASP A 129 -1.56 11.30 8.28
C ASP A 129 -2.21 12.40 9.16
N ALA A 130 -3.52 12.57 9.02
CA ALA A 130 -4.29 13.54 9.81
C ALA A 130 -4.24 13.29 11.33
N SER A 131 -3.86 12.09 11.75
CA SER A 131 -3.67 11.72 13.16
C SER A 131 -2.25 12.03 13.67
N GLY A 132 -1.38 12.59 12.83
CA GLY A 132 0.01 12.89 13.15
C GLY A 132 0.95 11.68 13.11
N LYS A 133 0.49 10.52 12.62
CA LYS A 133 1.30 9.31 12.47
C LYS A 133 1.98 9.29 11.11
N TYR A 134 3.23 8.82 11.07
CA TYR A 134 3.93 8.63 9.81
C TYR A 134 3.24 7.57 8.95
N LEU A 135 3.08 7.86 7.66
CA LEU A 135 2.40 6.97 6.70
C LEU A 135 3.24 5.72 6.40
N PHE A 136 4.53 5.90 6.17
CA PHE A 136 5.43 4.85 5.67
C PHE A 136 6.31 4.20 6.75
N SER A 137 6.00 4.37 8.03
CA SER A 137 6.76 3.76 9.13
C SER A 137 6.32 2.33 9.49
N GLY A 138 5.38 1.76 8.74
CA GLY A 138 4.80 0.46 9.08
C GLY A 138 3.84 0.53 10.26
N SER A 139 3.97 -0.36 11.24
CA SER A 139 3.19 -0.33 12.48
C SER A 139 3.68 0.74 13.48
N MET A 140 4.92 1.24 13.31
CA MET A 140 5.59 2.19 14.20
C MET A 140 5.24 3.66 13.86
N GLY A 141 3.96 4.03 13.84
CA GLY A 141 3.48 5.34 13.37
C GLY A 141 4.09 6.57 14.03
N ASP A 142 4.73 6.46 15.19
CA ASP A 142 5.41 7.57 15.88
C ASP A 142 6.89 7.72 15.49
N THR A 143 7.46 6.74 14.81
CA THR A 143 8.87 6.72 14.42
C THR A 143 9.04 7.31 13.02
N GLN A 144 9.93 8.28 12.88
CA GLN A 144 10.29 8.84 11.57
C GLN A 144 10.93 7.75 10.69
N PRO A 145 10.32 7.43 9.52
CA PRO A 145 10.79 6.30 8.72
C PRO A 145 12.16 6.52 8.08
N TYR A 146 12.46 7.72 7.57
CA TYR A 146 13.71 7.97 6.85
C TYR A 146 14.59 9.01 7.52
N VAL A 147 15.87 8.66 7.70
CA VAL A 147 16.88 9.54 8.28
C VAL A 147 18.09 9.57 7.35
N ARG A 148 18.64 10.78 7.13
CA ARG A 148 19.90 10.98 6.39
C ARG A 148 21.08 10.75 7.30
N ASN A 149 21.99 9.87 6.91
CA ASN A 149 23.23 9.58 7.61
C ASN A 149 24.33 10.60 7.30
N ALA A 150 25.38 10.65 8.13
CA ALA A 150 26.50 11.56 7.96
C ALA A 150 27.29 11.35 6.65
N ASP A 151 27.27 10.14 6.08
CA ASP A 151 27.89 9.78 4.79
C ASP A 151 27.01 10.13 3.58
N GLY A 152 25.84 10.73 3.82
CA GLY A 152 24.87 11.09 2.79
C GLY A 152 24.07 9.91 2.23
N THR A 153 24.08 8.76 2.93
CA THR A 153 23.14 7.66 2.69
C THR A 153 21.88 7.82 3.52
N TYR A 154 20.88 6.99 3.28
CA TYR A 154 19.62 7.01 4.00
C TYR A 154 19.36 5.67 4.68
N SER A 155 18.80 5.74 5.89
CA SER A 155 18.39 4.57 6.67
C SER A 155 16.88 4.58 6.86
N TYR A 156 16.25 3.41 6.75
CA TYR A 156 14.86 3.18 7.11
C TYR A 156 14.76 2.68 8.56
N ASN A 157 14.00 3.37 9.40
CA ASN A 157 13.84 3.09 10.83
C ASN A 157 12.43 2.57 11.18
N GLY A 158 11.56 2.36 10.19
CA GLY A 158 10.25 1.74 10.38
C GLY A 158 10.35 0.21 10.41
N ASP A 159 9.18 -0.43 10.45
CA ASP A 159 9.04 -1.88 10.34
C ASP A 159 8.27 -2.31 9.06
N GLU A 160 8.08 -3.61 8.88
CA GLU A 160 7.33 -4.19 7.77
C GLU A 160 5.83 -4.35 8.08
N GLY A 161 5.39 -3.93 9.27
CA GLY A 161 4.01 -4.06 9.71
C GLY A 161 3.06 -3.11 8.97
N GLN A 162 1.77 -3.34 9.18
CA GLN A 162 0.69 -2.47 8.69
C GLN A 162 -0.31 -2.23 9.81
N ARG A 163 -0.82 -1.03 9.90
CA ARG A 163 -1.94 -0.70 10.79
C ARG A 163 -3.24 -1.05 10.06
N SER A 164 -4.15 -1.73 10.74
CA SER A 164 -5.42 -2.15 10.14
C SER A 164 -6.61 -1.61 10.94
N VAL A 165 -7.69 -1.33 10.24
CA VAL A 165 -8.97 -0.92 10.83
C VAL A 165 -10.03 -1.97 10.49
N GLN A 166 -10.85 -2.31 11.48
CA GLN A 166 -11.99 -3.20 11.27
C GLN A 166 -13.12 -2.42 10.58
N ILE A 167 -13.60 -2.93 9.44
CA ILE A 167 -14.64 -2.32 8.62
C ILE A 167 -15.93 -3.15 8.55
N ALA A 168 -15.89 -4.38 9.04
CA ALA A 168 -17.05 -5.26 9.21
C ALA A 168 -16.73 -6.31 10.28
N SER A 169 -17.71 -7.16 10.62
CA SER A 169 -17.60 -8.16 11.70
C SER A 169 -16.31 -9.01 11.65
N SER A 170 -15.84 -9.38 10.45
CA SER A 170 -14.63 -10.20 10.25
C SER A 170 -13.64 -9.58 9.25
N THR A 171 -13.86 -8.34 8.81
CA THR A 171 -13.05 -7.71 7.75
C THR A 171 -12.20 -6.59 8.32
N PHE A 172 -10.89 -6.73 8.11
CA PHE A 172 -9.89 -5.73 8.47
C PHE A 172 -9.21 -5.24 7.19
N VAL A 173 -9.01 -3.92 7.09
CA VAL A 173 -8.30 -3.30 5.96
C VAL A 173 -7.07 -2.59 6.48
N PRO A 174 -5.87 -2.86 5.91
CA PRO A 174 -4.67 -2.07 6.18
C PRO A 174 -4.87 -0.64 5.70
N ILE A 175 -4.45 0.32 6.53
CA ILE A 175 -4.62 1.76 6.30
C ILE A 175 -3.33 2.49 5.95
N ASN A 176 -2.22 1.75 5.84
CA ASN A 176 -0.93 2.26 5.42
C ASN A 176 -0.07 1.13 4.84
N ASP A 177 0.97 1.47 4.10
CA ASP A 177 2.00 0.56 3.64
C ASP A 177 3.35 0.88 4.30
N SER A 178 4.21 -0.14 4.41
CA SER A 178 5.56 0.03 4.93
C SER A 178 6.44 0.71 3.88
N GLY A 179 7.25 1.69 4.29
CA GLY A 179 8.29 2.28 3.45
C GLY A 179 9.31 1.24 2.95
N LYS A 180 9.50 0.16 3.70
CA LYS A 180 10.35 -0.94 3.26
C LYS A 180 9.80 -1.61 2.01
N ASP A 181 8.49 -1.86 1.96
CA ASP A 181 7.84 -2.42 0.78
C ASP A 181 7.76 -1.42 -0.37
N ALA A 182 7.46 -0.15 -0.06
CA ALA A 182 7.27 0.85 -1.08
C ALA A 182 8.58 1.34 -1.72
N PHE A 183 9.67 1.48 -0.95
CA PHE A 183 10.86 2.22 -1.39
C PHE A 183 12.20 1.52 -1.15
N GLU A 184 12.28 0.46 -0.31
CA GLU A 184 13.53 -0.23 0.02
C GLU A 184 13.73 -1.55 -0.74
N ASN A 185 12.65 -2.26 -1.04
CA ASN A 185 12.69 -3.59 -1.65
C ASN A 185 12.94 -3.57 -3.17
N ASN A 186 13.50 -2.49 -3.70
CA ASN A 186 13.80 -2.37 -5.12
C ASN A 186 15.06 -3.19 -5.47
N PHE A 187 14.93 -4.09 -6.45
CA PHE A 187 16.09 -4.79 -6.98
C PHE A 187 17.02 -3.79 -7.67
N ASN A 188 18.29 -3.82 -7.29
CA ASN A 188 19.30 -2.96 -7.91
C ASN A 188 19.64 -3.46 -9.32
N ALA A 189 19.56 -2.60 -10.30
CA ALA A 189 19.99 -2.92 -11.66
C ALA A 189 21.48 -3.26 -11.73
N ASN A 190 22.30 -2.63 -10.89
CA ASN A 190 23.75 -2.90 -10.78
C ASN A 190 24.05 -3.86 -9.60
N ARG A 191 23.44 -5.05 -9.61
CA ARG A 191 23.73 -6.13 -8.64
C ARG A 191 24.80 -7.09 -9.10
N VAL A 192 25.62 -6.68 -10.06
CA VAL A 192 26.84 -7.35 -10.53
C VAL A 192 28.05 -6.45 -10.34
N ALA A 193 29.20 -7.04 -10.08
CA ALA A 193 30.48 -6.36 -10.10
C ALA A 193 31.17 -6.65 -11.44
N THR A 194 31.54 -5.60 -12.13
CA THR A 194 32.36 -5.68 -13.37
C THR A 194 33.81 -5.23 -13.04
N THR A 195 34.76 -6.12 -13.24
CA THR A 195 36.18 -5.83 -12.88
C THR A 195 37.13 -6.25 -14.02
N PRO A 196 38.11 -5.40 -14.39
CA PRO A 196 39.18 -5.82 -15.28
C PRO A 196 40.10 -6.81 -14.56
N VAL A 197 40.64 -7.76 -15.30
CA VAL A 197 41.66 -8.66 -14.80
C VAL A 197 43.02 -7.95 -14.91
N PRO A 198 43.90 -8.05 -13.90
CA PRO A 198 45.23 -7.49 -13.99
C PRO A 198 46.02 -8.08 -15.18
N GLY A 199 46.67 -7.20 -15.97
CA GLY A 199 47.40 -7.61 -17.15
C GLY A 199 46.79 -7.18 -18.48
N ASN A 200 45.63 -6.56 -18.47
CA ASN A 200 45.04 -5.95 -19.64
C ASN A 200 46.00 -4.89 -20.24
N THR A 201 46.15 -4.89 -21.55
CA THR A 201 47.09 -4.03 -22.29
C THR A 201 46.41 -3.06 -23.24
N GLY A 202 45.16 -3.33 -23.58
CA GLY A 202 44.33 -2.44 -24.41
C GLY A 202 43.79 -1.26 -23.63
N THR A 203 43.08 -0.35 -24.35
CA THR A 203 42.32 0.75 -23.77
C THR A 203 40.88 0.36 -23.52
N GLY A 204 40.54 -0.94 -23.70
CA GLY A 204 39.24 -1.49 -23.50
C GLY A 204 38.74 -1.35 -22.05
N ARG A 205 37.49 -0.96 -21.90
CA ARG A 205 36.80 -0.82 -20.61
C ARG A 205 35.41 -1.43 -20.76
N ILE A 206 34.93 -2.06 -19.72
CA ILE A 206 33.51 -2.43 -19.63
C ILE A 206 32.77 -1.54 -18.64
N SER A 207 31.53 -1.17 -18.96
CA SER A 207 30.65 -0.38 -18.10
C SER A 207 30.24 -1.13 -16.83
N LEU A 208 29.58 -0.44 -15.92
CA LEU A 208 28.83 -1.12 -14.87
C LEU A 208 27.80 -2.07 -15.51
N GLY A 209 27.71 -3.29 -14.99
CA GLY A 209 26.75 -4.27 -15.49
C GLY A 209 25.34 -3.92 -15.06
N LEU A 210 24.41 -3.94 -16.03
CA LEU A 210 22.98 -3.74 -15.80
C LEU A 210 22.26 -5.07 -15.94
N VAL A 211 21.48 -5.45 -14.94
CA VAL A 211 20.58 -6.61 -15.00
C VAL A 211 19.24 -6.14 -15.55
N ASP A 212 18.92 -6.51 -16.79
CA ASP A 212 17.68 -6.18 -17.49
C ASP A 212 16.70 -7.37 -17.56
N ASP A 213 17.18 -8.61 -17.47
CA ASP A 213 16.36 -9.82 -17.31
C ASP A 213 16.70 -10.55 -16.01
N LYS A 214 15.84 -10.35 -15.01
CA LYS A 214 15.98 -10.98 -13.69
C LYS A 214 15.99 -12.51 -13.77
N LYS A 215 15.15 -13.10 -14.62
CA LYS A 215 15.00 -14.57 -14.71
C LYS A 215 16.24 -15.19 -15.32
N ALA A 216 16.77 -14.61 -16.40
CA ALA A 216 18.02 -15.05 -17.01
C ALA A 216 19.20 -14.83 -16.07
N TYR A 217 19.24 -13.70 -15.34
CA TYR A 217 20.25 -13.41 -14.34
C TYR A 217 20.28 -14.44 -13.22
N ASP A 218 19.14 -14.73 -12.59
CA ASP A 218 19.07 -15.69 -11.48
C ASP A 218 19.46 -17.12 -11.93
N ALA A 219 19.24 -17.46 -13.21
CA ALA A 219 19.65 -18.75 -13.76
C ALA A 219 21.15 -18.83 -14.06
N THR A 220 21.78 -17.72 -14.48
CA THR A 220 23.19 -17.66 -14.88
C THR A 220 24.12 -17.34 -13.71
N PHE A 221 23.65 -16.52 -12.76
CA PHE A 221 24.38 -16.07 -11.59
C PHE A 221 23.67 -16.56 -10.31
N PRO A 222 23.68 -17.87 -10.00
CA PRO A 222 23.00 -18.39 -8.81
C PRO A 222 23.62 -17.78 -7.54
N ALA A 223 22.77 -17.55 -6.55
CA ALA A 223 23.24 -17.13 -5.23
C ALA A 223 23.85 -18.33 -4.52
N SER A 224 25.18 -18.43 -4.49
CA SER A 224 25.86 -19.35 -3.60
C SER A 224 25.96 -18.78 -2.19
N ASN A 225 25.87 -19.63 -1.19
CA ASN A 225 26.03 -19.24 0.19
C ASN A 225 27.08 -20.15 0.88
N PRO A 226 28.28 -19.66 1.19
CA PRO A 226 28.79 -18.29 0.99
C PRO A 226 29.09 -17.96 -0.49
N PRO A 227 29.07 -16.66 -0.88
CA PRO A 227 29.43 -16.23 -2.24
C PRO A 227 30.87 -16.64 -2.57
N VAL A 228 31.11 -17.19 -3.78
CA VAL A 228 32.41 -17.61 -4.24
C VAL A 228 32.88 -16.65 -5.33
N ALA A 229 34.16 -16.31 -5.32
CA ALA A 229 34.75 -15.40 -6.32
C ALA A 229 34.69 -15.94 -7.78
N THR A 230 34.36 -17.21 -7.93
CA THR A 230 34.18 -17.91 -9.22
C THR A 230 32.71 -17.93 -9.68
N ASP A 231 31.79 -17.33 -8.92
CA ASP A 231 30.38 -17.26 -9.30
C ASP A 231 30.18 -16.13 -10.31
N GLY A 232 30.25 -16.46 -11.57
CA GLY A 232 30.09 -15.47 -12.62
C GLY A 232 30.67 -15.90 -13.96
N VAL A 233 30.83 -14.93 -14.83
CA VAL A 233 31.39 -15.13 -16.16
C VAL A 233 32.57 -14.23 -16.41
N GLY A 234 33.52 -14.75 -17.20
CA GLY A 234 34.62 -13.99 -17.75
C GLY A 234 34.38 -13.64 -19.21
N ILE A 235 34.91 -12.50 -19.65
CA ILE A 235 34.95 -12.06 -21.04
C ILE A 235 36.39 -11.97 -21.43
N HIS A 236 36.84 -12.80 -22.39
CA HIS A 236 38.22 -12.82 -22.91
C HIS A 236 38.20 -12.30 -24.34
N PHE A 237 38.98 -11.26 -24.65
CA PHE A 237 39.11 -10.69 -25.98
C PHE A 237 40.16 -11.40 -26.81
N LEU A 238 39.78 -11.88 -28.00
CA LEU A 238 40.69 -12.53 -28.97
C LEU A 238 41.36 -11.51 -29.88
N ASP A 239 40.71 -10.37 -30.11
CA ASP A 239 41.18 -9.18 -30.81
C ASP A 239 40.38 -7.97 -30.35
N ASP A 240 40.42 -6.85 -31.06
CA ASP A 240 39.68 -5.61 -30.73
C ASP A 240 38.16 -5.73 -30.81
N LYS A 241 37.64 -6.83 -31.36
CA LYS A 241 36.19 -7.04 -31.59
C LYS A 241 35.70 -8.39 -31.12
N LYS A 242 36.49 -9.46 -31.38
CA LYS A 242 36.05 -10.82 -31.04
C LYS A 242 36.30 -11.16 -29.59
N TYR A 243 35.35 -11.78 -28.97
CA TYR A 243 35.43 -12.17 -27.57
C TYR A 243 34.83 -13.56 -27.32
N VAL A 244 35.19 -14.16 -26.22
CA VAL A 244 34.63 -15.41 -25.68
C VAL A 244 34.13 -15.13 -24.28
N ILE A 245 32.88 -15.52 -23.99
CA ILE A 245 32.34 -15.56 -22.64
C ILE A 245 32.54 -16.95 -22.08
N TYR A 246 33.07 -17.05 -20.88
CA TYR A 246 33.38 -18.32 -20.23
C TYR A 246 32.94 -18.33 -18.75
N ASP A 247 32.68 -19.53 -18.22
CA ASP A 247 32.34 -19.77 -16.82
C ASP A 247 33.61 -19.60 -15.95
N LEU A 248 33.57 -18.69 -15.00
CA LEU A 248 34.70 -18.44 -14.08
C LEU A 248 35.09 -19.66 -13.24
N SER A 249 34.13 -20.56 -12.97
CA SER A 249 34.41 -21.81 -12.25
C SER A 249 35.23 -22.81 -13.07
N LYS A 250 35.27 -22.62 -14.40
CA LYS A 250 36.00 -23.45 -15.39
C LYS A 250 36.84 -22.58 -16.29
N ALA A 251 37.50 -21.56 -15.71
CA ALA A 251 38.27 -20.61 -16.48
C ALA A 251 39.36 -21.31 -17.28
N PRO A 252 39.44 -21.07 -18.62
CA PRO A 252 40.46 -21.65 -19.47
C PRO A 252 41.88 -21.20 -19.06
N THR A 253 42.84 -22.08 -19.18
CA THR A 253 44.24 -21.82 -18.94
C THR A 253 44.86 -20.99 -20.08
N ALA A 254 46.01 -20.35 -19.82
CA ALA A 254 46.74 -19.61 -20.85
C ALA A 254 47.13 -20.50 -22.06
N ALA A 255 47.41 -21.80 -21.83
CA ALA A 255 47.71 -22.76 -22.89
C ALA A 255 46.48 -23.07 -23.75
N GLU A 256 45.30 -23.20 -23.16
CA GLU A 256 44.04 -23.40 -23.87
C GLU A 256 43.68 -22.16 -24.71
N TRP A 257 43.85 -20.94 -24.17
CA TRP A 257 43.69 -19.71 -24.94
C TRP A 257 44.65 -19.59 -26.11
N ALA A 258 45.91 -20.00 -25.93
CA ALA A 258 46.91 -19.98 -26.98
C ALA A 258 46.62 -20.99 -28.11
N ALA A 259 45.95 -22.11 -27.77
CA ALA A 259 45.56 -23.16 -28.72
C ALA A 259 44.21 -22.96 -29.35
N TYR A 260 43.44 -21.97 -28.90
CA TYR A 260 42.07 -21.73 -29.37
C TYR A 260 42.00 -21.32 -30.83
N ASP A 261 41.24 -22.07 -31.62
CA ASP A 261 40.95 -21.84 -33.04
C ASP A 261 39.49 -21.49 -33.22
N PRO A 262 39.13 -20.24 -33.56
CA PRO A 262 37.74 -19.81 -33.70
C PRO A 262 36.96 -20.49 -34.83
N THR A 263 37.63 -21.28 -35.68
CA THR A 263 36.98 -22.07 -36.74
C THR A 263 36.45 -23.43 -36.27
N LYS A 264 36.84 -23.86 -35.06
CA LYS A 264 36.40 -25.12 -34.43
C LYS A 264 35.36 -24.90 -33.36
N PRO A 265 34.57 -25.92 -32.99
CA PRO A 265 33.56 -25.82 -31.97
C PRO A 265 34.13 -25.35 -30.63
N LEU A 266 33.56 -24.30 -30.00
CA LEU A 266 34.05 -23.66 -28.78
C LEU A 266 34.22 -24.63 -27.63
N GLN A 267 33.16 -25.40 -27.30
CA GLN A 267 33.17 -26.29 -26.14
C GLN A 267 34.07 -27.50 -26.26
N ALA A 268 34.51 -27.85 -27.47
CA ALA A 268 35.45 -28.89 -27.71
C ALA A 268 36.90 -28.45 -27.36
N GLN A 269 37.16 -27.15 -27.40
CA GLN A 269 38.49 -26.56 -27.14
C GLN A 269 38.56 -25.92 -25.74
N LEU A 270 37.48 -25.29 -25.35
CA LEU A 270 37.34 -24.58 -24.07
C LEU A 270 36.10 -25.14 -23.33
N PRO A 271 36.26 -26.13 -22.44
CA PRO A 271 35.12 -26.74 -21.73
C PRO A 271 34.31 -25.75 -20.88
N GLY A 272 34.92 -24.65 -20.45
CA GLY A 272 34.25 -23.55 -19.77
C GLY A 272 33.69 -22.47 -20.69
N GLY A 273 33.91 -22.57 -22.02
CA GLY A 273 33.43 -21.60 -23.00
C GLY A 273 31.92 -21.67 -23.15
N LEU A 274 31.24 -20.53 -23.05
CA LEU A 274 29.78 -20.41 -23.11
C LEU A 274 29.34 -19.85 -24.44
N VAL A 275 29.91 -18.72 -24.87
CA VAL A 275 29.60 -18.03 -26.13
C VAL A 275 30.88 -17.46 -26.74
N ALA A 276 31.03 -17.58 -28.07
CA ALA A 276 32.03 -16.84 -28.85
C ALA A 276 31.28 -15.92 -29.80
N ASP A 277 31.54 -14.62 -29.74
CA ASP A 277 30.85 -13.60 -30.52
C ASP A 277 31.77 -12.43 -30.87
N SER A 278 31.26 -11.44 -31.54
CA SER A 278 32.01 -10.24 -31.91
C SER A 278 31.18 -8.97 -31.63
N LEU A 279 31.88 -7.92 -31.26
CA LEU A 279 31.29 -6.58 -31.18
C LEU A 279 30.84 -6.15 -32.58
N ASP A 280 29.63 -5.54 -32.65
CA ASP A 280 29.06 -5.12 -33.93
C ASP A 280 29.98 -4.08 -34.61
N SER A 281 30.35 -4.36 -35.87
CA SER A 281 31.25 -3.52 -36.65
C SER A 281 30.58 -2.28 -37.25
N ASN A 282 29.24 -2.23 -37.22
CA ASN A 282 28.46 -1.22 -37.94
C ASN A 282 28.06 0.00 -37.12
N THR A 283 28.36 0.03 -35.81
CA THR A 283 27.99 1.17 -34.95
C THR A 283 29.19 2.00 -34.58
N THR A 284 29.16 3.27 -34.94
CA THR A 284 30.13 4.28 -34.48
C THR A 284 29.98 4.65 -33.02
N SER A 285 29.04 3.98 -32.30
CA SER A 285 28.76 4.26 -30.92
C SER A 285 28.22 3.02 -30.19
N SER A 286 28.91 2.63 -29.15
CA SER A 286 28.47 1.73 -28.08
C SER A 286 28.32 0.24 -28.47
N HIS A 287 29.36 -0.52 -28.23
CA HIS A 287 29.31 -1.97 -28.32
C HIS A 287 28.75 -2.57 -27.02
N PHE A 288 27.64 -3.32 -27.13
CA PHE A 288 27.02 -4.00 -25.98
C PHE A 288 27.27 -5.50 -26.02
N ILE A 289 27.60 -6.06 -24.88
CA ILE A 289 27.61 -7.51 -24.64
C ILE A 289 26.43 -7.82 -23.72
N ASN A 290 25.55 -8.71 -24.20
CA ASN A 290 24.39 -9.19 -23.43
C ASN A 290 24.56 -10.68 -23.16
N TYR A 291 24.63 -11.06 -21.88
CA TYR A 291 24.72 -12.46 -21.51
C TYR A 291 24.06 -12.71 -20.15
N GLY A 292 23.28 -13.78 -20.05
CA GLY A 292 22.66 -14.19 -18.78
C GLY A 292 21.84 -13.10 -18.10
N GLY A 293 21.12 -12.28 -18.88
CA GLY A 293 20.32 -11.17 -18.37
C GLY A 293 21.14 -9.98 -17.87
N VAL A 294 22.46 -9.96 -18.12
CA VAL A 294 23.36 -8.85 -17.82
C VAL A 294 23.78 -8.18 -19.11
N LYS A 295 23.68 -6.86 -19.16
CA LYS A 295 24.13 -6.00 -20.24
C LYS A 295 25.33 -5.17 -19.77
N VAL A 296 26.41 -5.20 -20.52
CA VAL A 296 27.59 -4.34 -20.34
C VAL A 296 27.91 -3.63 -21.63
N GLN A 297 28.44 -2.42 -21.54
CA GLN A 297 28.94 -1.66 -22.69
C GLN A 297 30.47 -1.74 -22.72
N VAL A 298 31.02 -1.95 -23.89
CA VAL A 298 32.47 -1.93 -24.14
C VAL A 298 32.85 -0.59 -24.74
N ASP A 299 33.74 0.12 -24.09
CA ASP A 299 34.31 1.40 -24.55
C ASP A 299 35.80 1.22 -24.81
N GLY A 300 36.37 2.05 -25.70
CA GLY A 300 37.79 1.95 -26.09
C GLY A 300 38.04 0.78 -27.02
N ALA A 301 39.28 0.37 -27.12
CA ALA A 301 39.74 -0.76 -27.92
C ALA A 301 40.41 -1.83 -27.03
N PRO A 302 39.71 -2.93 -26.76
CA PRO A 302 40.35 -4.07 -26.09
C PRO A 302 41.50 -4.63 -26.93
N ALA A 303 42.55 -5.13 -26.28
CA ALA A 303 43.61 -5.85 -26.95
C ALA A 303 43.42 -7.36 -26.82
N LYS A 304 44.10 -8.10 -27.66
CA LYS A 304 44.13 -9.57 -27.55
C LYS A 304 44.64 -9.99 -26.17
N GLY A 305 43.88 -10.81 -25.49
CA GLY A 305 44.17 -11.30 -24.15
C GLY A 305 43.62 -10.44 -23.01
N ASP A 306 43.00 -9.32 -23.30
CA ASP A 306 42.29 -8.53 -22.26
C ASP A 306 41.11 -9.32 -21.71
N GLU A 307 40.96 -9.30 -20.39
CA GLU A 307 39.93 -10.02 -19.67
C GLU A 307 39.15 -9.14 -18.72
N PHE A 308 37.86 -9.40 -18.64
CA PHE A 308 36.96 -8.75 -17.68
C PHE A 308 36.10 -9.80 -16.99
N LYS A 309 35.78 -9.57 -15.71
CA LYS A 309 34.94 -10.46 -14.91
C LYS A 309 33.63 -9.78 -14.57
N ILE A 310 32.53 -10.53 -14.66
CA ILE A 310 31.20 -10.14 -14.20
C ILE A 310 30.81 -11.16 -13.13
N THR A 311 30.71 -10.70 -11.90
CA THR A 311 30.36 -11.55 -10.75
C THR A 311 29.14 -11.01 -10.03
N ARG A 312 28.39 -11.89 -9.34
CA ARG A 312 27.26 -11.47 -8.51
C ARG A 312 27.76 -10.63 -7.34
N ASN A 313 27.08 -9.51 -7.07
CA ASN A 313 27.35 -8.65 -5.92
C ASN A 313 26.19 -8.76 -4.92
N THR A 314 26.27 -9.70 -4.00
CA THR A 314 25.25 -9.98 -3.00
C THR A 314 25.03 -8.83 -2.02
N ALA A 315 26.01 -7.96 -1.81
CA ALA A 315 25.87 -6.78 -0.96
C ALA A 315 24.98 -5.68 -1.59
N ASN A 316 24.80 -5.72 -2.91
CA ASN A 316 24.06 -4.72 -3.68
C ASN A 316 22.80 -5.28 -4.37
N GLU A 317 22.20 -6.35 -3.86
CA GLU A 317 21.02 -6.97 -4.44
C GLU A 317 19.80 -6.02 -4.48
N LYS A 318 19.66 -5.19 -3.44
CA LYS A 318 18.61 -4.20 -3.32
C LYS A 318 19.19 -2.83 -3.08
N ARG A 319 18.52 -1.80 -3.57
CA ARG A 319 18.90 -0.40 -3.36
C ARG A 319 17.67 0.43 -3.03
N SER A 320 17.73 1.18 -1.93
CA SER A 320 16.64 2.08 -1.55
C SER A 320 16.51 3.23 -2.55
N LEU A 321 15.29 3.71 -2.73
CA LEU A 321 14.99 4.78 -3.67
C LEU A 321 15.80 6.06 -3.37
N LEU A 322 15.87 6.49 -2.11
CA LEU A 322 16.65 7.66 -1.72
C LEU A 322 18.14 7.47 -1.99
N ASN A 323 18.68 6.26 -1.76
CA ASN A 323 20.08 5.98 -2.06
C ASN A 323 20.37 5.96 -3.57
N VAL A 324 19.42 5.52 -4.41
CA VAL A 324 19.54 5.63 -5.88
C VAL A 324 19.67 7.08 -6.31
N VAL A 325 18.85 7.97 -5.75
CA VAL A 325 18.88 9.40 -6.06
C VAL A 325 20.18 10.06 -5.55
N SER A 326 20.59 9.72 -4.32
CA SER A 326 21.86 10.18 -3.75
C SER A 326 23.07 9.73 -4.57
N ASP A 327 23.08 8.48 -5.07
CA ASP A 327 24.15 7.97 -5.92
C ASP A 327 24.22 8.74 -7.25
N LEU A 328 23.10 9.07 -7.88
CA LEU A 328 23.05 9.91 -9.08
C LEU A 328 23.59 11.31 -8.80
N ARG A 329 23.18 11.94 -7.69
CA ARG A 329 23.70 13.26 -7.29
C ARG A 329 25.22 13.23 -7.07
N LYS A 330 25.71 12.26 -6.30
CA LYS A 330 27.17 12.09 -6.07
C LYS A 330 27.93 11.85 -7.36
N ALA A 331 27.37 11.11 -8.30
CA ALA A 331 27.97 10.91 -9.61
C ALA A 331 28.07 12.23 -10.41
N LEU A 332 27.02 13.05 -10.38
CA LEU A 332 27.01 14.39 -10.99
C LEU A 332 28.04 15.33 -10.35
N GLU A 333 28.19 15.29 -9.03
CA GLU A 333 29.15 16.09 -8.27
C GLU A 333 30.61 15.68 -8.53
N SER A 334 30.88 14.38 -8.70
CA SER A 334 32.23 13.82 -8.84
C SER A 334 32.80 13.86 -10.25
N GLY A 335 32.04 14.29 -11.25
CA GLY A 335 32.47 14.35 -12.64
C GLY A 335 33.61 15.33 -12.84
N ASP A 336 34.79 14.83 -13.24
CA ASP A 336 36.04 15.60 -13.42
C ASP A 336 36.25 16.11 -14.87
N GLY A 337 35.37 15.76 -15.79
CA GLY A 337 35.45 16.13 -17.22
C GLY A 337 36.43 15.30 -18.03
N SER A 338 37.15 14.36 -17.40
CA SER A 338 37.97 13.39 -18.11
C SER A 338 37.12 12.39 -18.90
N THR A 339 37.72 11.73 -19.90
CA THR A 339 37.01 10.66 -20.66
C THR A 339 36.49 9.56 -19.73
N GLU A 340 37.28 9.19 -18.73
CA GLU A 340 36.86 8.20 -17.72
C GLU A 340 35.73 8.73 -16.82
N GLY A 341 35.78 10.01 -16.46
CA GLY A 341 34.71 10.67 -15.73
C GLY A 341 33.39 10.72 -16.50
N VAL A 342 33.45 10.97 -17.82
CA VAL A 342 32.29 10.90 -18.72
C VAL A 342 31.70 9.49 -18.78
N TYR A 343 32.53 8.47 -18.91
CA TYR A 343 32.06 7.07 -18.91
C TYR A 343 31.43 6.68 -17.57
N ARG A 344 32.05 7.03 -16.44
CA ARG A 344 31.47 6.75 -15.11
C ARG A 344 30.14 7.47 -14.90
N MET A 345 30.01 8.72 -15.36
CA MET A 345 28.76 9.45 -15.30
C MET A 345 27.65 8.77 -16.12
N ARG A 346 27.95 8.41 -17.38
CA ARG A 346 27.02 7.69 -18.25
C ARG A 346 26.57 6.38 -17.60
N ASP A 347 27.50 5.59 -17.06
CA ASP A 347 27.22 4.31 -16.41
C ASP A 347 26.34 4.52 -15.17
N SER A 348 26.65 5.52 -14.33
CA SER A 348 25.85 5.88 -13.15
C SER A 348 24.45 6.35 -13.52
N ALA A 349 24.32 7.15 -14.60
CA ALA A 349 23.04 7.57 -15.11
C ALA A 349 22.21 6.39 -15.64
N ALA A 350 22.84 5.43 -16.33
CA ALA A 350 22.17 4.23 -16.82
C ALA A 350 21.69 3.34 -15.66
N VAL A 351 22.49 3.16 -14.61
CA VAL A 351 22.09 2.46 -13.39
C VAL A 351 20.94 3.18 -12.70
N ALA A 352 21.03 4.51 -12.55
CA ALA A 352 19.98 5.31 -11.94
C ALA A 352 18.65 5.20 -12.70
N LEU A 353 18.68 5.30 -14.04
CA LEU A 353 17.49 5.14 -14.89
C LEU A 353 16.81 3.79 -14.67
N SER A 354 17.58 2.70 -14.73
CA SER A 354 17.03 1.35 -14.54
C SER A 354 16.48 1.14 -13.12
N ASN A 355 17.14 1.68 -12.10
CA ASN A 355 16.67 1.63 -10.72
C ASN A 355 15.43 2.48 -10.50
N LEU A 356 15.34 3.67 -11.12
CA LEU A 356 14.16 4.53 -11.06
C LEU A 356 12.95 3.88 -11.75
N ASP A 357 13.14 3.21 -12.88
CA ASP A 357 12.06 2.48 -13.56
C ASP A 357 11.55 1.31 -12.70
N THR A 358 12.44 0.62 -11.98
CA THR A 358 12.07 -0.42 -11.01
C THR A 358 11.31 0.16 -9.82
N ALA A 359 11.79 1.28 -9.27
CA ALA A 359 11.14 1.96 -8.16
C ALA A 359 9.75 2.51 -8.55
N TYR A 360 9.63 3.06 -9.76
CA TYR A 360 8.34 3.51 -10.30
C TYR A 360 7.33 2.36 -10.36
N THR A 361 7.74 1.21 -10.89
CA THR A 361 6.90 0.01 -10.95
C THR A 361 6.48 -0.46 -9.56
N GLN A 362 7.38 -0.36 -8.57
CA GLN A 362 7.09 -0.74 -7.18
C GLN A 362 6.06 0.22 -6.55
N VAL A 363 6.24 1.53 -6.71
CA VAL A 363 5.31 2.56 -6.21
C VAL A 363 3.93 2.40 -6.85
N ASP A 364 3.86 2.21 -8.18
CA ASP A 364 2.61 1.95 -8.90
C ASP A 364 1.91 0.67 -8.40
N GLY A 365 2.69 -0.38 -8.09
CA GLY A 365 2.18 -1.60 -7.46
C GLY A 365 1.55 -1.36 -6.08
N ILE A 366 2.14 -0.49 -5.26
CA ILE A 366 1.56 -0.09 -3.96
C ILE A 366 0.27 0.73 -4.18
N ARG A 367 0.26 1.68 -5.13
CA ARG A 367 -0.94 2.44 -5.50
C ARG A 367 -2.08 1.52 -5.94
N GLY A 368 -1.77 0.48 -6.71
CA GLY A 368 -2.74 -0.56 -7.07
C GLY A 368 -3.34 -1.27 -5.85
N LYS A 369 -2.53 -1.57 -4.82
CA LYS A 369 -3.02 -2.14 -3.55
C LYS A 369 -3.91 -1.16 -2.79
N VAL A 370 -3.52 0.11 -2.71
CA VAL A 370 -4.32 1.19 -2.09
C VAL A 370 -5.67 1.32 -2.78
N GLY A 371 -5.69 1.36 -4.12
CA GLY A 371 -6.92 1.40 -4.92
C GLY A 371 -7.84 0.19 -4.67
N ALA A 372 -7.29 -1.02 -4.57
CA ALA A 372 -8.06 -2.22 -4.26
C ALA A 372 -8.68 -2.16 -2.85
N ARG A 373 -7.95 -1.62 -1.86
CA ARG A 373 -8.48 -1.42 -0.50
C ARG A 373 -9.60 -0.38 -0.46
N LEU A 374 -9.46 0.73 -1.19
CA LEU A 374 -10.51 1.74 -1.32
C LEU A 374 -11.79 1.14 -1.92
N ASN A 375 -11.68 0.35 -2.98
CA ASN A 375 -12.83 -0.35 -3.57
C ASN A 375 -13.48 -1.34 -2.57
N THR A 376 -12.69 -2.02 -1.75
CA THR A 376 -13.21 -2.91 -0.70
C THR A 376 -13.98 -2.12 0.35
N ILE A 377 -13.48 -0.95 0.76
CA ILE A 377 -14.16 -0.06 1.72
C ILE A 377 -15.47 0.44 1.12
N ASP A 378 -15.48 0.87 -0.14
CA ASP A 378 -16.68 1.37 -0.82
C ASP A 378 -17.75 0.28 -0.89
N SER A 379 -17.42 -0.91 -1.38
CA SER A 379 -18.35 -2.04 -1.45
C SER A 379 -18.90 -2.45 -0.07
N THR A 380 -18.06 -2.40 0.98
CA THR A 380 -18.49 -2.71 2.35
C THR A 380 -19.38 -1.62 2.91
N SER A 381 -19.12 -0.35 2.60
CA SER A 381 -19.93 0.78 3.00
C SER A 381 -21.32 0.70 2.40
N ASP A 382 -21.43 0.38 1.11
CA ASP A 382 -22.71 0.19 0.43
C ASP A 382 -23.51 -0.97 1.04
N PHE A 383 -22.83 -2.10 1.29
CA PHE A 383 -23.47 -3.25 1.95
C PHE A 383 -24.00 -2.90 3.35
N ILE A 384 -23.23 -2.19 4.18
CA ILE A 384 -23.67 -1.75 5.51
C ILE A 384 -24.82 -0.76 5.42
N ALA A 385 -24.85 0.13 4.42
CA ALA A 385 -25.94 1.05 4.18
C ALA A 385 -27.24 0.30 3.84
N ASP A 386 -27.17 -0.72 2.99
CA ASP A 386 -28.32 -1.58 2.65
C ASP A 386 -28.85 -2.34 3.87
N VAL A 387 -27.95 -2.93 4.68
CA VAL A 387 -28.33 -3.61 5.93
C VAL A 387 -28.98 -2.63 6.91
N SER A 388 -28.43 -1.43 7.07
CA SER A 388 -29.01 -0.39 7.93
C SER A 388 -30.40 0.05 7.44
N LEU A 389 -30.63 0.11 6.13
CA LEU A 389 -31.95 0.41 5.56
C LEU A 389 -32.98 -0.68 5.92
N VAL A 390 -32.59 -1.95 5.77
CA VAL A 390 -33.44 -3.10 6.14
C VAL A 390 -33.71 -3.10 7.64
N ASN A 391 -32.71 -2.86 8.47
CA ASN A 391 -32.84 -2.79 9.91
C ASN A 391 -33.79 -1.69 10.35
N LYS A 392 -33.70 -0.50 9.75
CA LYS A 392 -34.65 0.61 10.00
C LYS A 392 -36.07 0.28 9.58
N ALA A 393 -36.27 -0.40 8.46
CA ALA A 393 -37.60 -0.85 8.04
C ALA A 393 -38.18 -1.85 9.04
N VAL A 394 -37.39 -2.86 9.49
CA VAL A 394 -37.85 -3.81 10.51
C VAL A 394 -38.09 -3.12 11.85
N GLN A 395 -37.28 -2.15 12.23
CA GLN A 395 -37.46 -1.35 13.44
C GLN A 395 -38.77 -0.56 13.37
N SER A 396 -39.10 0.09 12.24
CA SER A 396 -40.31 0.80 11.99
C SER A 396 -41.54 -0.12 12.10
N ASP A 397 -41.53 -1.27 11.43
CA ASP A 397 -42.59 -2.26 11.49
C ASP A 397 -42.87 -2.77 12.91
N LEU A 398 -41.82 -2.93 13.72
CA LEU A 398 -41.93 -3.41 15.10
C LEU A 398 -42.37 -2.32 16.09
N GLN A 399 -41.93 -1.09 15.93
CA GLN A 399 -42.02 -0.04 16.95
C GLN A 399 -42.97 1.07 16.63
N ASP A 400 -43.17 1.45 15.36
CA ASP A 400 -43.94 2.64 14.97
C ASP A 400 -45.41 2.44 15.19
N LEU A 401 -46.09 3.52 15.61
CA LEU A 401 -47.51 3.57 15.91
C LEU A 401 -48.28 3.88 14.64
N ASP A 402 -49.36 3.10 14.38
CA ASP A 402 -50.41 3.52 13.46
C ASP A 402 -51.24 4.63 14.11
N TYR A 403 -50.97 5.87 13.72
CA TYR A 403 -51.66 7.03 14.25
C TYR A 403 -53.17 7.03 13.99
N ALA A 404 -53.65 6.47 12.87
CA ALA A 404 -55.08 6.45 12.55
C ALA A 404 -55.83 5.53 13.51
N GLU A 405 -55.29 4.34 13.75
CA GLU A 405 -55.82 3.39 14.73
C GLU A 405 -55.71 3.96 16.16
N ALA A 406 -54.59 4.50 16.53
CA ALA A 406 -54.31 5.01 17.88
C ALA A 406 -55.26 6.20 18.24
N LEU A 407 -55.44 7.14 17.33
CA LEU A 407 -56.36 8.27 17.52
C LEU A 407 -57.81 7.81 17.64
N SER A 408 -58.24 6.83 16.82
CA SER A 408 -59.56 6.22 16.92
C SER A 408 -59.76 5.51 18.27
N ARG A 409 -58.78 4.73 18.72
CA ARG A 409 -58.75 4.06 20.02
C ARG A 409 -58.78 5.07 21.18
N TYR A 410 -57.99 6.14 21.08
CA TYR A 410 -57.97 7.23 22.07
C TYR A 410 -59.34 7.93 22.20
N ALA A 411 -60.00 8.26 21.09
CA ALA A 411 -61.33 8.88 21.08
C ALA A 411 -62.38 7.97 21.73
N LEU A 412 -62.37 6.67 21.40
CA LEU A 412 -63.24 5.69 22.01
C LEU A 412 -63.00 5.55 23.52
N GLN A 413 -61.73 5.43 23.94
CA GLN A 413 -61.36 5.33 25.37
C GLN A 413 -61.77 6.55 26.17
N ASN A 414 -61.60 7.76 25.62
CA ASN A 414 -62.07 9.00 26.23
C ASN A 414 -63.61 9.02 26.43
N THR A 415 -64.35 8.56 25.42
CA THR A 415 -65.82 8.45 25.49
C THR A 415 -66.23 7.45 26.58
N VAL A 416 -65.56 6.28 26.64
CA VAL A 416 -65.79 5.26 27.67
C VAL A 416 -65.41 5.79 29.05
N LEU A 417 -64.32 6.52 29.20
CA LEU A 417 -63.90 7.12 30.47
C LEU A 417 -64.96 8.12 30.97
N GLN A 418 -65.46 9.03 30.10
CA GLN A 418 -66.50 9.97 30.45
C GLN A 418 -67.83 9.28 30.84
N ALA A 419 -68.25 8.24 30.09
CA ALA A 419 -69.41 7.45 30.43
C ALA A 419 -69.29 6.73 31.77
N THR A 420 -68.07 6.17 32.05
CA THR A 420 -67.75 5.49 33.31
C THR A 420 -67.79 6.47 34.48
N GLN A 421 -67.23 7.68 34.33
CA GLN A 421 -67.25 8.74 35.32
C GLN A 421 -68.68 9.14 35.65
N GLN A 422 -69.55 9.40 34.62
CA GLN A 422 -70.94 9.74 34.81
C GLN A 422 -71.72 8.62 35.50
N SER A 423 -71.47 7.36 35.10
CA SER A 423 -72.14 6.21 35.73
C SER A 423 -71.69 6.02 37.17
N PHE A 424 -70.40 6.21 37.49
CA PHE A 424 -69.86 6.14 38.85
C PHE A 424 -70.53 7.21 39.77
N VAL A 425 -70.67 8.50 39.28
CA VAL A 425 -71.28 9.55 40.01
C VAL A 425 -72.78 9.21 40.31
N LYS A 426 -73.53 8.66 39.31
CA LYS A 426 -74.92 8.24 39.53
C LYS A 426 -75.05 7.10 40.55
N VAL A 427 -74.15 6.08 40.47
CA VAL A 427 -74.21 4.96 41.42
C VAL A 427 -73.80 5.41 42.81
N SER A 428 -72.79 6.30 42.95
CA SER A 428 -72.36 6.83 44.25
C SER A 428 -73.48 7.68 44.93
N GLN A 429 -74.20 8.48 44.14
CA GLN A 429 -75.41 9.25 44.63
C GLN A 429 -76.53 8.34 45.13
N LEU A 430 -76.88 7.29 44.37
CA LEU A 430 -77.89 6.32 44.78
C LEU A 430 -77.48 5.54 46.02
N SER A 431 -76.24 5.27 46.27
CA SER A 431 -75.73 4.62 47.47
C SER A 431 -75.79 5.50 48.71
N LEU A 432 -75.52 6.83 48.57
CA LEU A 432 -75.56 7.80 49.66
C LEU A 432 -76.96 8.06 50.13
N PHE A 433 -77.95 8.12 49.20
CA PHE A 433 -79.38 8.28 49.53
C PHE A 433 -79.99 7.07 50.24
N ASN A 434 -79.54 5.83 49.94
CA ASN A 434 -79.95 4.62 50.69
C ASN A 434 -79.31 4.44 52.05
N TYR A 435 -78.32 5.25 52.42
CA TYR A 435 -77.70 5.20 53.74
C TYR A 435 -78.18 6.31 54.71
N LEU A 436 -78.82 7.39 54.15
CA LEU A 436 -79.34 8.51 54.88
C LEU A 436 -80.89 8.50 55.03
N GLY A 437 -81.60 7.55 54.47
CA GLY A 437 -82.97 7.22 54.66
C GLY A 437 -83.16 5.87 55.32
#